data_6b21049b585c5ceb65b7ecb78d33a3c0
#
_entry.id   6b21049b585c5ceb65b7ecb78d33a3c0
#
_cell.length_a   1.000
_cell.length_b   1.000
_cell.length_c   1.000
_cell.angle_alpha   90.00
_cell.angle_beta   90.00
_cell.angle_gamma   90.00
#
_symmetry.space_group_name_H-M   'P 1'
#
loop_
_entity.id
_entity.type
_entity.pdbx_description
1 polymer ?
#
loop_
_entity_poly.entity_id
_entity_poly.type
_entity_poly.pdbx_seq_one_letter_code
_entity_poly.pdbx_strand_id
1 'polypeptide(L)'
;MYFLQGLLVGLATFAPVGMQNLFIINTALVQPIRRIILTLIILALFDMSLSTAAFFGIGAILEMWPLTKLIVLLFGGLLIVYMGFNIFRTEPDIRNVNTHIPIRKIIISAIAVSWGNPQAVLDATMMLGAFQANIPEENIYHFFGGFLVMTPIWFGSLAATMHLLAKKIKITHMAWINRFCGAVLGIYGIKLFIDGVTMLLEYV
;
A
#
# COMPACT_ATOMS: atom_id res chain seq x y z
N MET A 1 -12.06 23.85 8.32
CA MET A 1 -12.55 22.68 9.04
C MET A 1 -12.40 21.39 8.21
N TYR A 2 -12.90 21.35 7.00
CA TYR A 2 -12.87 20.14 6.12
C TYR A 2 -11.48 19.64 5.75
N PHE A 3 -10.49 20.53 5.53
CA PHE A 3 -9.10 20.13 5.30
C PHE A 3 -8.52 19.31 6.46
N LEU A 4 -8.74 19.76 7.70
CA LEU A 4 -8.32 19.02 8.90
C LEU A 4 -9.06 17.69 9.04
N GLN A 5 -10.34 17.66 8.70
CA GLN A 5 -11.11 16.42 8.65
C GLN A 5 -10.53 15.45 7.63
N GLY A 6 -10.14 15.92 6.43
CA GLY A 6 -9.44 15.11 5.44
C GLY A 6 -8.12 14.55 5.94
N LEU A 7 -7.31 15.37 6.63
CA LEU A 7 -6.08 14.91 7.28
C LEU A 7 -6.33 13.79 8.31
N LEU A 8 -7.32 13.96 9.18
CA LEU A 8 -7.64 12.97 10.22
C LEU A 8 -8.17 11.67 9.63
N VAL A 9 -9.02 11.76 8.61
CA VAL A 9 -9.52 10.59 7.87
C VAL A 9 -8.37 9.89 7.16
N GLY A 10 -7.48 10.63 6.49
CA GLY A 10 -6.27 10.07 5.89
C GLY A 10 -5.39 9.36 6.93
N LEU A 11 -5.18 9.97 8.09
CA LEU A 11 -4.43 9.33 9.17
C LEU A 11 -5.09 8.01 9.60
N ALA A 12 -6.41 8.02 9.82
CA ALA A 12 -7.16 6.83 10.22
C ALA A 12 -7.09 5.71 9.17
N THR A 13 -6.98 6.08 7.88
CA THR A 13 -6.86 5.14 6.76
C THR A 13 -5.47 4.52 6.67
N PHE A 14 -4.42 5.34 6.79
CA PHE A 14 -3.05 4.90 6.56
C PHE A 14 -2.39 4.29 7.80
N ALA A 15 -2.83 4.66 9.02
CA ALA A 15 -2.23 4.19 10.26
C ALA A 15 -2.32 2.67 10.51
N PRO A 16 -3.41 1.97 10.14
CA PRO A 16 -3.46 0.52 10.27
C PRO A 16 -2.36 -0.16 9.47
N VAL A 17 -1.73 -1.19 10.07
CA VAL A 17 -0.63 -1.91 9.44
C VAL A 17 -1.16 -2.78 8.30
N GLY A 18 -1.11 -2.24 7.10
CA GLY A 18 -1.44 -2.94 5.86
C GLY A 18 -0.20 -3.22 5.01
N MET A 19 -0.41 -3.71 3.79
CA MET A 19 0.66 -4.09 2.86
C MET A 19 1.58 -2.92 2.49
N GLN A 20 1.03 -1.72 2.32
CA GLN A 20 1.82 -0.52 2.03
C GLN A 20 2.77 -0.19 3.18
N ASN A 21 2.26 -0.22 4.42
CA ASN A 21 3.08 0.05 5.61
C ASN A 21 4.18 -0.99 5.78
N LEU A 22 3.91 -2.27 5.57
CA LEU A 22 4.91 -3.35 5.61
C LEU A 22 5.97 -3.18 4.50
N PHE A 23 5.56 -2.76 3.31
CA PHE A 23 6.48 -2.46 2.21
C PHE A 23 7.40 -1.26 2.53
N ILE A 24 6.85 -0.19 3.13
CA ILE A 24 7.62 0.99 3.58
C ILE A 24 8.60 0.60 4.69
N ILE A 25 8.14 -0.13 5.70
CA ILE A 25 8.97 -0.61 6.82
C ILE A 25 10.16 -1.42 6.29
N ASN A 26 9.89 -2.42 5.45
CA ASN A 26 10.94 -3.24 4.86
C ASN A 26 11.94 -2.41 4.06
N THR A 27 11.44 -1.51 3.20
CA THR A 27 12.28 -0.63 2.39
C THR A 27 13.15 0.28 3.25
N ALA A 28 12.57 0.88 4.30
CA ALA A 28 13.25 1.81 5.19
C ALA A 28 14.36 1.14 6.04
N LEU A 29 14.18 -0.13 6.38
CA LEU A 29 15.14 -0.90 7.16
C LEU A 29 16.36 -1.35 6.34
N VAL A 30 16.16 -1.64 5.03
CA VAL A 30 17.16 -2.35 4.21
C VAL A 30 17.81 -1.43 3.17
N GLN A 31 17.12 -0.36 2.72
CA GLN A 31 17.58 0.44 1.59
C GLN A 31 18.30 1.73 2.01
N PRO A 32 19.24 2.27 1.17
CA PRO A 32 19.85 3.56 1.40
C PRO A 32 18.82 4.69 1.23
N ILE A 33 19.03 5.80 1.94
CA ILE A 33 18.09 6.94 2.02
C ILE A 33 17.59 7.43 0.65
N ARG A 34 18.48 7.50 -0.36
CA ARG A 34 18.09 7.92 -1.72
C ARG A 34 17.05 6.99 -2.35
N ARG A 35 17.17 5.68 -2.10
CA ARG A 35 16.23 4.67 -2.59
C ARG A 35 14.94 4.68 -1.80
N ILE A 36 15.01 4.92 -0.49
CA ILE A 36 13.82 5.11 0.35
C ILE A 36 13.00 6.27 -0.20
N ILE A 37 13.61 7.45 -0.38
CA ILE A 37 12.91 8.64 -0.89
C ILE A 37 12.28 8.36 -2.26
N LEU A 38 13.02 7.75 -3.19
CA LEU A 38 12.49 7.41 -4.51
C LEU A 38 11.29 6.46 -4.41
N THR A 39 11.39 5.44 -3.56
CA THR A 39 10.30 4.47 -3.35
C THR A 39 9.07 5.15 -2.76
N LEU A 40 9.25 6.05 -1.77
CA LEU A 40 8.15 6.79 -1.15
C LEU A 40 7.45 7.70 -2.15
N ILE A 41 8.20 8.41 -3.00
CA ILE A 41 7.62 9.26 -4.05
C ILE A 41 6.76 8.41 -5.01
N ILE A 42 7.33 7.32 -5.52
CA ILE A 42 6.62 6.44 -6.45
C ILE A 42 5.37 5.85 -5.78
N LEU A 43 5.51 5.33 -4.55
CA LEU A 43 4.39 4.75 -3.80
C LEU A 43 3.30 5.78 -3.52
N ALA A 44 3.67 6.99 -3.08
CA ALA A 44 2.72 8.06 -2.82
C ALA A 44 1.97 8.48 -4.09
N LEU A 45 2.64 8.56 -5.24
CA LEU A 45 1.99 8.87 -6.51
C LEU A 45 0.95 7.81 -6.89
N PHE A 46 1.26 6.52 -6.75
CA PHE A 46 0.30 5.46 -7.03
C PHE A 46 -0.84 5.44 -6.02
N ASP A 47 -0.57 5.65 -4.74
CA ASP A 47 -1.60 5.72 -3.71
C ASP A 47 -2.52 6.93 -3.89
N MET A 48 -1.96 8.11 -4.17
CA MET A 48 -2.75 9.31 -4.47
C MET A 48 -3.57 9.14 -5.75
N SER A 49 -3.04 8.45 -6.77
CA SER A 49 -3.79 8.15 -8.00
C SER A 49 -4.96 7.20 -7.72
N LEU A 50 -4.74 6.16 -6.89
CA LEU A 50 -5.80 5.25 -6.46
C LEU A 50 -6.87 6.00 -5.65
N SER A 51 -6.46 6.81 -4.68
CA SER A 51 -7.38 7.60 -3.85
C SER A 51 -8.19 8.58 -4.70
N THR A 52 -7.56 9.21 -5.69
CA THR A 52 -8.24 10.10 -6.64
C THR A 52 -9.27 9.33 -7.47
N ALA A 53 -8.89 8.20 -8.00
CA ALA A 53 -9.76 7.33 -8.76
C ALA A 53 -10.94 6.82 -7.91
N ALA A 54 -10.68 6.40 -6.68
CA ALA A 54 -11.69 5.93 -5.74
C ALA A 54 -12.66 7.06 -5.35
N PHE A 55 -12.13 8.26 -5.11
CA PHE A 55 -12.93 9.44 -4.76
C PHE A 55 -13.88 9.85 -5.88
N PHE A 56 -13.46 9.79 -7.14
CA PHE A 56 -14.29 10.12 -8.31
C PHE A 56 -15.16 8.95 -8.82
N GLY A 57 -15.26 7.86 -8.06
CA GLY A 57 -16.27 6.83 -8.30
C GLY A 57 -15.85 5.64 -9.15
N ILE A 58 -14.55 5.40 -9.37
CA ILE A 58 -14.08 4.17 -10.07
C ILE A 58 -14.51 2.90 -9.32
N GLY A 59 -14.75 2.99 -8.01
CA GLY A 59 -15.25 1.84 -7.26
C GLY A 59 -16.63 1.37 -7.68
N ALA A 60 -17.51 2.28 -8.05
CA ALA A 60 -18.80 1.90 -8.62
C ALA A 60 -18.63 1.12 -9.94
N ILE A 61 -17.60 1.45 -10.73
CA ILE A 61 -17.27 0.73 -11.97
C ILE A 61 -16.78 -0.69 -11.67
N LEU A 62 -15.95 -0.88 -10.62
CA LEU A 62 -15.46 -2.20 -10.22
C LEU A 62 -16.60 -3.11 -9.67
N GLU A 63 -17.59 -2.50 -9.01
CA GLU A 63 -18.81 -3.22 -8.59
C GLU A 63 -19.69 -3.61 -9.78
N MET A 64 -19.77 -2.76 -10.81
CA MET A 64 -20.53 -3.03 -12.03
C MET A 64 -19.87 -4.06 -12.95
N TRP A 65 -18.55 -4.28 -12.80
CA TRP A 65 -17.79 -5.21 -13.66
C TRP A 65 -17.10 -6.30 -12.83
N PRO A 66 -17.83 -7.37 -12.47
CA PRO A 66 -17.31 -8.45 -11.62
C PRO A 66 -16.05 -9.13 -12.17
N LEU A 67 -15.93 -9.20 -13.50
CA LEU A 67 -14.74 -9.76 -14.15
C LEU A 67 -13.46 -8.96 -13.83
N THR A 68 -13.56 -7.63 -13.76
CA THR A 68 -12.41 -6.78 -13.39
C THR A 68 -12.00 -7.05 -11.94
N LYS A 69 -12.95 -7.18 -11.01
CA LYS A 69 -12.72 -7.55 -9.62
C LYS A 69 -12.02 -8.91 -9.53
N LEU A 70 -12.49 -9.89 -10.28
CA LEU A 70 -11.91 -11.24 -10.35
C LEU A 70 -10.45 -11.20 -10.81
N ILE A 71 -10.15 -10.48 -11.88
CA ILE A 71 -8.79 -10.31 -12.41
C ILE A 71 -7.87 -9.68 -11.34
N VAL A 72 -8.32 -8.62 -10.68
CA VAL A 72 -7.54 -7.94 -9.63
C VAL A 72 -7.30 -8.86 -8.44
N LEU A 73 -8.28 -9.66 -8.00
CA LEU A 73 -8.13 -10.62 -6.90
C LEU A 73 -7.12 -11.72 -7.24
N LEU A 74 -7.22 -12.34 -8.40
CA LEU A 74 -6.35 -13.45 -8.78
C LEU A 74 -4.91 -12.98 -9.04
N PHE A 75 -4.72 -12.01 -9.92
CA PHE A 75 -3.38 -11.54 -10.30
C PHE A 75 -2.73 -10.70 -9.20
N GLY A 76 -3.49 -9.83 -8.53
CA GLY A 76 -3.02 -9.04 -7.39
C GLY A 76 -2.63 -9.94 -6.23
N GLY A 77 -3.47 -10.92 -5.87
CA GLY A 77 -3.18 -11.90 -4.83
C GLY A 77 -1.89 -12.66 -5.10
N LEU A 78 -1.71 -13.20 -6.33
CA LEU A 78 -0.49 -13.92 -6.73
C LEU A 78 0.76 -13.03 -6.68
N LEU A 79 0.66 -11.79 -7.14
CA LEU A 79 1.76 -10.84 -7.12
C LEU A 79 2.19 -10.50 -5.67
N ILE A 80 1.23 -10.36 -4.76
CA ILE A 80 1.49 -10.10 -3.35
C ILE A 80 2.13 -11.31 -2.65
N VAL A 81 1.68 -12.53 -2.97
CA VAL A 81 2.35 -13.77 -2.49
C VAL A 81 3.80 -13.78 -2.94
N TYR A 82 4.07 -13.50 -4.21
CA TYR A 82 5.42 -13.42 -4.74
C TYR A 82 6.29 -12.37 -4.01
N MET A 83 5.72 -11.18 -3.75
CA MET A 83 6.41 -10.13 -2.99
C MET A 83 6.67 -10.57 -1.55
N GLY A 84 5.68 -11.14 -0.87
CA GLY A 84 5.80 -11.65 0.50
C GLY A 84 6.90 -12.71 0.60
N PHE A 85 6.95 -13.64 -0.34
CA PHE A 85 7.96 -14.67 -0.39
C PHE A 85 9.37 -14.10 -0.61
N ASN A 86 9.54 -13.12 -1.50
CA ASN A 86 10.82 -12.47 -1.69
C ASN A 86 11.29 -11.73 -0.43
N ILE A 87 10.39 -10.98 0.23
CA ILE A 87 10.72 -10.27 1.47
C ILE A 87 11.08 -11.27 2.58
N PHE A 88 10.33 -12.37 2.70
CA PHE A 88 10.58 -13.43 3.70
C PHE A 88 11.98 -14.05 3.56
N ARG A 89 12.44 -14.26 2.31
CA ARG A 89 13.75 -14.83 2.00
C ARG A 89 14.89 -13.82 2.02
N THR A 90 14.61 -12.54 2.03
CA THR A 90 15.66 -11.50 2.01
C THR A 90 16.38 -11.47 3.34
N GLU A 91 17.62 -11.93 3.36
CA GLU A 91 18.53 -11.73 4.48
C GLU A 91 19.07 -10.30 4.42
N PRO A 92 18.94 -9.53 5.50
CA PRO A 92 19.48 -8.18 5.56
C PRO A 92 21.01 -8.27 5.61
N ASP A 93 21.67 -7.93 4.52
CA ASP A 93 23.12 -7.78 4.46
C ASP A 93 23.49 -6.30 4.53
N ILE A 94 23.92 -5.86 5.72
CA ILE A 94 24.35 -4.47 5.94
C ILE A 94 25.65 -4.16 5.17
N ARG A 95 26.43 -5.19 4.79
CA ARG A 95 27.72 -5.03 4.11
C ARG A 95 27.55 -4.88 2.59
N ASN A 96 26.48 -5.49 2.04
CA ASN A 96 26.17 -5.41 0.63
C ASN A 96 24.74 -4.89 0.43
N VAL A 97 24.46 -3.67 0.89
CA VAL A 97 23.21 -3.00 0.52
C VAL A 97 23.19 -2.88 -1.00
N ASN A 98 22.40 -3.74 -1.64
CA ASN A 98 22.27 -3.73 -3.09
C ASN A 98 21.59 -2.40 -3.49
N THR A 99 22.42 -1.37 -3.67
CA THR A 99 21.99 -0.01 -3.99
C THR A 99 21.31 0.08 -5.37
N HIS A 100 21.36 -1.02 -6.14
CA HIS A 100 20.87 -1.10 -7.52
C HIS A 100 19.58 -1.90 -7.66
N ILE A 101 18.57 -1.66 -6.79
CA ILE A 101 17.24 -2.15 -7.13
C ILE A 101 16.77 -1.38 -8.37
N PRO A 102 16.46 -2.05 -9.49
CA PRO A 102 16.02 -1.37 -10.70
C PRO A 102 14.70 -0.62 -10.40
N ILE A 103 14.59 0.59 -10.92
CA ILE A 103 13.38 1.44 -10.74
C ILE A 103 12.12 0.67 -11.17
N ARG A 104 12.21 -0.14 -12.22
CA ARG A 104 11.11 -1.00 -12.66
C ARG A 104 10.56 -1.88 -11.53
N LYS A 105 11.44 -2.46 -10.71
CA LYS A 105 11.02 -3.30 -9.57
C LYS A 105 10.30 -2.48 -8.50
N ILE A 106 10.75 -1.25 -8.24
CA ILE A 106 10.08 -0.32 -7.31
C ILE A 106 8.68 0.03 -7.83
N ILE A 107 8.56 0.36 -9.12
CA ILE A 107 7.27 0.70 -9.75
C ILE A 107 6.30 -0.48 -9.67
N ILE A 108 6.73 -1.67 -10.08
CA ILE A 108 5.88 -2.87 -10.03
C ILE A 108 5.43 -3.16 -8.60
N SER A 109 6.33 -3.05 -7.62
CA SER A 109 5.98 -3.24 -6.22
C SER A 109 4.98 -2.20 -5.72
N ALA A 110 5.17 -0.92 -6.07
CA ALA A 110 4.25 0.15 -5.69
C ALA A 110 2.85 -0.04 -6.30
N ILE A 111 2.78 -0.41 -7.57
CA ILE A 111 1.50 -0.77 -8.23
C ILE A 111 0.84 -1.94 -7.50
N ALA A 112 1.60 -2.99 -7.18
CA ALA A 112 1.07 -4.18 -6.53
C ALA A 112 0.47 -3.90 -5.15
N VAL A 113 1.13 -3.10 -4.31
CA VAL A 113 0.64 -2.80 -2.96
C VAL A 113 -0.46 -1.73 -2.93
N SER A 114 -0.60 -0.92 -3.99
CA SER A 114 -1.65 0.09 -4.15
C SER A 114 -2.81 -0.46 -5.00
N TRP A 115 -2.68 -0.40 -6.31
CA TRP A 115 -3.71 -0.83 -7.26
C TRP A 115 -3.93 -2.35 -7.33
N GLY A 116 -2.88 -3.13 -7.12
CA GLY A 116 -2.94 -4.60 -7.08
C GLY A 116 -3.52 -5.15 -5.77
N ASN A 117 -3.83 -4.30 -4.82
CA ASN A 117 -4.46 -4.66 -3.56
C ASN A 117 -5.96 -4.38 -3.59
N PRO A 118 -6.82 -5.37 -3.86
CA PRO A 118 -8.26 -5.15 -3.97
C PRO A 118 -8.87 -4.62 -2.67
N GLN A 119 -8.33 -5.00 -1.51
CA GLN A 119 -8.79 -4.46 -0.23
C GLN A 119 -8.54 -2.96 -0.15
N ALA A 120 -7.33 -2.47 -0.55
CA ALA A 120 -7.05 -1.04 -0.56
C ALA A 120 -7.97 -0.28 -1.53
N VAL A 121 -8.28 -0.88 -2.68
CA VAL A 121 -9.22 -0.31 -3.66
C VAL A 121 -10.62 -0.22 -3.09
N LEU A 122 -11.12 -1.30 -2.45
CA LEU A 122 -12.45 -1.34 -1.84
C LEU A 122 -12.54 -0.37 -0.66
N ASP A 123 -11.57 -0.41 0.26
CA ASP A 123 -11.55 0.46 1.45
C ASP A 123 -11.50 1.94 1.04
N ALA A 124 -10.64 2.30 0.08
CA ALA A 124 -10.55 3.65 -0.44
C ALA A 124 -11.88 4.09 -1.07
N THR A 125 -12.50 3.22 -1.87
CA THR A 125 -13.76 3.53 -2.56
C THR A 125 -14.93 3.69 -1.59
N MET A 126 -15.11 2.74 -0.68
CA MET A 126 -16.22 2.78 0.28
C MET A 126 -16.09 3.97 1.21
N MET A 127 -14.88 4.22 1.72
CA MET A 127 -14.66 5.29 2.67
C MET A 127 -14.71 6.67 2.01
N LEU A 128 -13.93 6.88 0.93
CA LEU A 128 -13.90 8.17 0.24
C LEU A 128 -15.23 8.48 -0.44
N GLY A 129 -15.92 7.46 -0.98
CA GLY A 129 -17.26 7.61 -1.54
C GLY A 129 -18.29 8.02 -0.48
N ALA A 130 -18.24 7.42 0.72
CA ALA A 130 -19.12 7.81 1.82
C ALA A 130 -18.89 9.27 2.27
N PHE A 131 -17.62 9.71 2.34
CA PHE A 131 -17.32 11.10 2.66
C PHE A 131 -17.74 12.05 1.55
N GLN A 132 -17.51 11.70 0.29
CA GLN A 132 -17.94 12.50 -0.86
C GLN A 132 -19.45 12.76 -0.84
N ALA A 133 -20.25 11.74 -0.51
CA ALA A 133 -21.71 11.86 -0.46
C ALA A 133 -22.22 12.75 0.69
N ASN A 134 -21.41 12.95 1.76
CA ASN A 134 -21.82 13.66 2.96
C ASN A 134 -21.20 15.07 3.14
N ILE A 135 -20.24 15.43 2.29
CA ILE A 135 -19.55 16.73 2.34
C ILE A 135 -20.20 17.68 1.33
N PRO A 136 -20.49 18.95 1.69
CA PRO A 136 -20.96 19.94 0.74
C PRO A 136 -20.00 20.12 -0.43
N GLU A 137 -20.52 20.25 -1.65
CA GLU A 137 -19.72 20.33 -2.89
C GLU A 137 -18.61 21.39 -2.83
N GLU A 138 -18.90 22.55 -2.24
CA GLU A 138 -17.95 23.66 -2.06
C GLU A 138 -16.72 23.29 -1.21
N ASN A 139 -16.82 22.28 -0.34
CA ASN A 139 -15.80 21.88 0.61
C ASN A 139 -15.10 20.55 0.25
N ILE A 140 -15.57 19.91 -0.78
CA ILE A 140 -15.10 18.56 -1.20
C ILE A 140 -13.61 18.57 -1.54
N TYR A 141 -13.14 19.60 -2.26
CA TYR A 141 -11.73 19.73 -2.63
C TYR A 141 -10.83 20.04 -1.42
N HIS A 142 -11.34 20.76 -0.43
CA HIS A 142 -10.60 21.01 0.81
C HIS A 142 -10.41 19.74 1.61
N PHE A 143 -11.45 18.94 1.74
CA PHE A 143 -11.39 17.63 2.40
C PHE A 143 -10.41 16.71 1.67
N PHE A 144 -10.59 16.54 0.37
CA PHE A 144 -9.78 15.65 -0.44
C PHE A 144 -8.31 16.08 -0.48
N GLY A 145 -8.04 17.39 -0.56
CA GLY A 145 -6.69 17.93 -0.45
C GLY A 145 -6.02 17.59 0.87
N GLY A 146 -6.76 17.68 1.99
CA GLY A 146 -6.28 17.26 3.32
C GLY A 146 -5.95 15.75 3.34
N PHE A 147 -6.82 14.93 2.78
CA PHE A 147 -6.61 13.48 2.68
C PHE A 147 -5.33 13.15 1.89
N LEU A 148 -5.17 13.73 0.70
CA LEU A 148 -4.00 13.49 -0.15
C LEU A 148 -2.69 13.96 0.51
N VAL A 149 -2.71 15.08 1.21
CA VAL A 149 -1.52 15.59 1.91
C VAL A 149 -1.08 14.64 3.04
N MET A 150 -2.00 13.90 3.65
CA MET A 150 -1.65 12.93 4.69
C MET A 150 -0.82 11.75 4.14
N THR A 151 -1.01 11.34 2.89
CA THR A 151 -0.25 10.24 2.28
C THR A 151 1.28 10.44 2.41
N PRO A 152 1.88 11.50 1.86
CA PRO A 152 3.32 11.68 2.00
C PRO A 152 3.78 11.97 3.44
N ILE A 153 2.96 12.61 4.25
CA ILE A 153 3.25 12.84 5.67
C ILE A 153 3.36 11.51 6.40
N TRP A 154 2.38 10.62 6.24
CA TRP A 154 2.39 9.31 6.90
C TRP A 154 3.53 8.44 6.40
N PHE A 155 3.68 8.29 5.09
CA PHE A 155 4.73 7.46 4.50
C PHE A 155 6.12 7.95 4.86
N GLY A 156 6.32 9.27 4.82
CA GLY A 156 7.59 9.90 5.21
C GLY A 156 7.92 9.72 6.69
N SER A 157 6.95 9.93 7.59
CA SER A 157 7.14 9.77 9.03
C SER A 157 7.42 8.31 9.41
N LEU A 158 6.67 7.37 8.83
CA LEU A 158 6.88 5.94 9.04
C LEU A 158 8.27 5.50 8.57
N ALA A 159 8.66 5.89 7.34
CA ALA A 159 9.96 5.54 6.79
C ALA A 159 11.11 6.18 7.58
N ALA A 160 10.99 7.46 7.97
CA ALA A 160 12.00 8.14 8.78
C ALA A 160 12.18 7.45 10.14
N THR A 161 11.07 7.13 10.81
CA THR A 161 11.10 6.41 12.10
C THR A 161 11.79 5.05 11.94
N MET A 162 11.42 4.27 10.95
CA MET A 162 12.02 2.95 10.71
C MET A 162 13.49 3.03 10.28
N HIS A 163 13.85 4.01 9.46
CA HIS A 163 15.24 4.22 9.06
C HIS A 163 16.15 4.62 10.23
N LEU A 164 15.65 5.45 11.15
CA LEU A 164 16.39 5.83 12.37
C LEU A 164 16.53 4.63 13.33
N LEU A 165 15.48 3.82 13.46
CA LEU A 165 15.51 2.61 14.24
C LEU A 165 16.45 1.55 13.65
N ALA A 166 16.58 1.47 12.32
CA ALA A 166 17.45 0.53 11.64
C ALA A 166 18.91 0.61 12.13
N LYS A 167 19.39 1.82 12.47
CA LYS A 167 20.74 2.03 13.00
C LYS A 167 20.97 1.43 14.39
N LYS A 168 19.90 1.19 15.15
CA LYS A 168 19.92 0.63 16.52
C LYS A 168 19.55 -0.85 16.55
N ILE A 169 18.96 -1.38 15.48
CA ILE A 169 18.48 -2.75 15.40
C ILE A 169 19.59 -3.66 14.90
N LYS A 170 19.84 -4.77 15.60
CA LYS A 170 20.79 -5.81 15.17
C LYS A 170 20.28 -6.50 13.89
N ILE A 171 21.20 -6.99 13.05
CA ILE A 171 20.90 -7.73 11.81
C ILE A 171 19.86 -8.84 12.04
N THR A 172 20.00 -9.57 13.13
CA THR A 172 19.09 -10.65 13.51
C THR A 172 17.63 -10.17 13.68
N HIS A 173 17.44 -8.98 14.28
CA HIS A 173 16.08 -8.40 14.43
C HIS A 173 15.51 -7.94 13.08
N MET A 174 16.36 -7.41 12.18
CA MET A 174 15.92 -7.06 10.83
C MET A 174 15.47 -8.29 10.03
N ALA A 175 16.20 -9.41 10.15
CA ALA A 175 15.78 -10.67 9.52
C ALA A 175 14.43 -11.16 10.04
N TRP A 176 14.18 -11.03 11.34
CA TRP A 176 12.87 -11.37 11.93
C TRP A 176 11.75 -10.45 11.43
N ILE A 177 12.01 -9.14 11.33
CA ILE A 177 11.04 -8.18 10.76
C ILE A 177 10.72 -8.53 9.32
N ASN A 178 11.75 -8.82 8.49
CA ASN A 178 11.54 -9.22 7.10
C ASN A 178 10.71 -10.52 7.01
N ARG A 179 11.02 -11.52 7.84
CA ARG A 179 10.24 -12.76 7.88
C ARG A 179 8.81 -12.51 8.31
N PHE A 180 8.59 -11.70 9.33
CA PHE A 180 7.25 -11.32 9.78
C PHE A 180 6.48 -10.58 8.70
N CYS A 181 7.07 -9.51 8.12
CA CYS A 181 6.45 -8.75 7.03
C CYS A 181 6.15 -9.64 5.81
N GLY A 182 7.11 -10.47 5.40
CA GLY A 182 6.94 -11.39 4.28
C GLY A 182 5.86 -12.45 4.53
N ALA A 183 5.77 -12.99 5.74
CA ALA A 183 4.73 -13.95 6.13
C ALA A 183 3.35 -13.30 6.10
N VAL A 184 3.19 -12.10 6.69
CA VAL A 184 1.91 -11.37 6.69
C VAL A 184 1.47 -11.04 5.27
N LEU A 185 2.38 -10.55 4.42
CA LEU A 185 2.09 -10.28 3.01
C LEU A 185 1.70 -11.57 2.27
N GLY A 186 2.44 -12.66 2.48
CA GLY A 186 2.15 -13.95 1.87
C GLY A 186 0.77 -14.48 2.24
N ILE A 187 0.42 -14.47 3.54
CA ILE A 187 -0.89 -14.91 4.04
C ILE A 187 -2.00 -14.04 3.44
N TYR A 188 -1.80 -12.72 3.39
CA TYR A 188 -2.78 -11.80 2.84
C TYR A 188 -2.98 -12.01 1.32
N GLY A 189 -1.88 -12.20 0.58
CA GLY A 189 -1.95 -12.51 -0.86
C GLY A 189 -2.65 -13.84 -1.14
N ILE A 190 -2.41 -14.88 -0.31
CA ILE A 190 -3.12 -16.16 -0.40
C ILE A 190 -4.62 -15.97 -0.15
N LYS A 191 -4.98 -15.20 0.89
CA LYS A 191 -6.40 -14.88 1.15
C LYS A 191 -7.07 -14.25 -0.06
N LEU A 192 -6.46 -13.21 -0.65
CA LEU A 192 -6.99 -12.55 -1.84
C LEU A 192 -7.13 -13.49 -3.03
N PHE A 193 -6.15 -14.38 -3.23
CA PHE A 193 -6.22 -15.37 -4.27
C PHE A 193 -7.37 -16.36 -4.06
N ILE A 194 -7.56 -16.84 -2.82
CA ILE A 194 -8.68 -17.72 -2.45
C ILE A 194 -10.01 -16.99 -2.68
N ASP A 195 -10.16 -15.74 -2.25
CA ASP A 195 -11.35 -14.93 -2.47
C ASP A 195 -11.67 -14.82 -3.99
N GLY A 196 -10.62 -14.64 -4.83
CA GLY A 196 -10.77 -14.66 -6.29
C GLY A 196 -11.22 -16.02 -6.84
N VAL A 197 -10.64 -17.12 -6.35
CA VAL A 197 -11.05 -18.48 -6.76
C VAL A 197 -12.48 -18.79 -6.34
N THR A 198 -12.88 -18.43 -5.11
CA THR A 198 -14.24 -18.60 -4.62
C THR A 198 -15.23 -17.84 -5.50
N MET A 199 -14.90 -16.57 -5.81
CA MET A 199 -15.72 -15.76 -6.72
C MET A 199 -15.84 -16.41 -8.12
N LEU A 200 -14.77 -17.00 -8.64
CA LEU A 200 -14.78 -17.69 -9.93
C LEU A 200 -15.72 -18.90 -9.90
N LEU A 201 -15.72 -19.68 -8.81
CA LEU A 201 -16.57 -20.86 -8.65
C LEU A 201 -18.06 -20.51 -8.48
N GLU A 202 -18.39 -19.31 -7.99
CA GLU A 202 -19.77 -18.82 -7.92
C GLU A 202 -20.31 -18.40 -9.29
N TYR A 203 -19.45 -18.16 -10.28
CA TYR A 203 -19.83 -17.81 -11.66
C TYR A 203 -19.96 -19.02 -12.60
N VAL A 204 -19.49 -20.21 -12.19
CA VAL A 204 -19.59 -21.47 -12.95
C VAL A 204 -20.72 -22.33 -12.43
#